data_004c5d8589e6f42fd2045840af95fb63
#
_entry.id   004c5d8589e6f42fd2045840af95fb63
#
_cell.length_a   1.000
_cell.length_b   1.000
_cell.length_c   1.000
_cell.angle_alpha   90.00
_cell.angle_beta   90.00
_cell.angle_gamma   90.00
#
_symmetry.space_group_name_H-M   'P 1'
#
loop_
_entity.id
_entity.type
_entity.pdbx_description
1 polymer ?
#
loop_
_entity_poly.entity_id
_entity_poly.type
_entity_poly.pdbx_seq_one_letter_code
_entity_poly.pdbx_strand_id
1 'polypeptide(L)' 'MKLTGKVVYRDIETGVWVLEGDDGRTYQLAGGDRKIKKDGARIEADGEVDKDALTAAMVGPVLTVKRYRFL' A
#
# COMPACT_ATOMS: atom_id res chain seq x y z
N MET A 1 10.38 -1.45 -8.24
CA MET A 1 9.27 -2.39 -8.50
C MET A 1 7.97 -1.62 -8.64
N LYS A 2 7.24 -1.88 -9.69
CA LYS A 2 5.95 -1.22 -9.93
C LYS A 2 4.81 -2.18 -9.62
N LEU A 3 3.83 -1.69 -8.89
CA LEU A 3 2.66 -2.45 -8.51
C LEU A 3 1.42 -1.63 -8.83
N THR A 4 0.43 -2.28 -9.41
CA THR A 4 -0.86 -1.68 -9.71
C THR A 4 -1.90 -2.30 -8.82
N GLY A 5 -2.78 -1.49 -8.27
CA GLY A 5 -3.83 -2.01 -7.41
C GLY A 5 -4.75 -0.92 -6.89
N LYS A 6 -5.53 -1.31 -5.90
CA LYS A 6 -6.53 -0.45 -5.27
C LYS A 6 -6.08 -0.09 -3.87
N VAL A 7 -6.13 1.20 -3.56
CA VAL A 7 -5.85 1.69 -2.21
C VAL A 7 -7.08 1.47 -1.35
N VAL A 8 -6.89 0.85 -0.19
CA VAL A 8 -7.99 0.54 0.73
C VAL A 8 -7.58 0.90 2.15
N TYR A 9 -8.49 1.52 2.88
CA TYR A 9 -8.32 1.75 4.30
C TYR A 9 -8.80 0.53 5.08
N ARG A 10 -7.97 0.03 5.98
CA ARG A 10 -8.34 -1.06 6.90
C ARG A 10 -8.41 -0.56 8.31
N ASP A 11 -9.55 -0.76 8.95
CA ASP A 11 -9.77 -0.37 10.35
C ASP A 11 -9.24 -1.47 11.27
N ILE A 12 -7.91 -1.64 11.26
CA ILE A 12 -7.18 -2.61 12.07
C ILE A 12 -6.23 -1.81 12.96
N GLU A 13 -6.20 -2.12 14.23
CA GLU A 13 -5.40 -1.36 15.21
C GLU A 13 -5.80 0.11 15.17
N THR A 14 -4.85 1.02 14.85
CA THR A 14 -5.12 2.45 14.71
C THR A 14 -5.52 2.85 13.30
N GLY A 15 -5.71 1.85 12.43
CA GLY A 15 -6.00 2.08 11.03
C GLY A 15 -4.75 2.00 10.17
N VAL A 16 -4.87 1.32 9.03
CA VAL A 16 -3.77 1.18 8.09
C VAL A 16 -4.27 1.38 6.66
N TRP A 17 -3.36 1.84 5.82
CA TRP A 17 -3.60 1.94 4.39
C TRP A 17 -2.89 0.81 3.68
N VAL A 18 -3.60 0.12 2.80
CA VAL A 18 -3.05 -1.03 2.08
C VAL A 18 -3.27 -0.85 0.58
N LEU A 19 -2.45 -1.53 -0.20
CA LEU A 19 -2.64 -1.69 -1.63
C LEU A 19 -3.07 -3.12 -1.88
N GLU A 20 -4.28 -3.30 -2.39
CA GLU A 20 -4.74 -4.59 -2.89
C GLU A 20 -4.24 -4.72 -4.32
N GLY A 21 -3.13 -5.41 -4.49
CA GLY A 21 -2.47 -5.54 -5.77
C GLY A 21 -3.26 -6.38 -6.76
N ASP A 22 -3.11 -6.06 -8.03
CA ASP A 22 -3.71 -6.85 -9.11
C ASP A 22 -3.12 -8.25 -9.19
N ASP A 23 -1.98 -8.48 -8.53
CA ASP A 23 -1.36 -9.80 -8.41
C ASP A 23 -2.02 -10.69 -7.34
N GLY A 24 -3.07 -10.21 -6.70
CA GLY A 24 -3.77 -10.93 -5.63
C GLY A 24 -3.14 -10.78 -4.27
N ARG A 25 -2.09 -9.99 -4.11
CA ARG A 25 -1.41 -9.76 -2.86
C ARG A 25 -1.81 -8.43 -2.24
N THR A 26 -1.77 -8.38 -0.91
CA THR A 26 -2.03 -7.15 -0.16
C THR A 26 -0.73 -6.64 0.42
N TYR A 27 -0.47 -5.35 0.25
CA TYR A 27 0.73 -4.70 0.76
C TYR A 27 0.33 -3.58 1.70
N GLN A 28 1.05 -3.44 2.81
CA GLN A 28 0.85 -2.28 3.68
C GLN A 28 1.62 -1.09 3.08
N LEU A 29 0.93 0.02 2.87
CA LEU A 29 1.54 1.21 2.29
C LEU A 29 2.37 1.95 3.33
N ALA A 30 3.59 2.35 2.95
CA ALA A 30 4.45 3.21 3.73
C ALA A 30 5.07 4.24 2.79
N GLY A 31 5.34 5.42 3.30
CA GLY A 31 5.86 6.51 2.49
C GLY A 31 4.79 7.13 1.59
N GLY A 32 5.23 7.83 0.57
CA GLY A 32 4.32 8.60 -0.28
C GLY A 32 3.82 9.85 0.42
N ASP A 33 3.00 10.62 -0.25
CA ASP A 33 2.37 11.79 0.34
C ASP A 33 0.93 11.49 0.76
N ARG A 34 0.27 12.49 1.32
CA ARG A 34 -1.10 12.32 1.83
C ARG A 34 -2.12 12.02 0.75
N LYS A 35 -1.84 12.38 -0.48
CA LYS A 35 -2.76 12.21 -1.60
C LYS A 35 -2.97 10.75 -1.98
N ILE A 36 -1.99 9.88 -1.67
CA ILE A 36 -2.12 8.46 -1.93
C ILE A 36 -3.21 7.83 -1.07
N LYS A 37 -3.51 8.43 0.08
CA LYS A 37 -4.50 7.92 1.03
C LYS A 37 -5.91 8.26 0.57
N LYS A 38 -6.34 7.61 -0.48
CA LYS A 38 -7.67 7.80 -1.05
C LYS A 38 -8.31 6.43 -1.21
N ASP A 39 -9.21 6.11 -0.29
CA ASP A 39 -9.87 4.81 -0.24
C ASP A 39 -10.64 4.53 -1.53
N GLY A 40 -10.39 3.37 -2.12
CA GLY A 40 -11.02 2.96 -3.37
C GLY A 40 -10.31 3.41 -4.63
N ALA A 41 -9.26 4.23 -4.52
CA ALA A 41 -8.54 4.71 -5.70
C ALA A 41 -7.65 3.62 -6.29
N ARG A 42 -7.58 3.57 -7.60
CA ARG A 42 -6.61 2.72 -8.30
C ARG A 42 -5.35 3.52 -8.58
N ILE A 43 -4.22 2.92 -8.28
CA ILE A 43 -2.93 3.57 -8.49
C ILE A 43 -1.93 2.60 -9.11
N GLU A 44 -0.91 3.18 -9.74
CA GLU A 44 0.34 2.49 -10.04
C GLU A 44 1.38 3.08 -9.09
N ALA A 45 1.97 2.24 -8.26
CA ALA A 45 2.97 2.64 -7.29
C ALA A 45 4.32 2.05 -7.63
N ASP A 46 5.37 2.85 -7.51
CA ASP A 46 6.74 2.40 -7.67
C ASP A 46 7.46 2.53 -6.33
N GLY A 47 8.05 1.45 -5.88
CA GLY A 47 8.71 1.43 -4.59
C GLY A 47 9.39 0.11 -4.31
N GLU A 48 9.64 -0.15 -3.04
CA GLU A 48 10.31 -1.35 -2.59
C GLU A 48 9.45 -2.11 -1.60
N VAL A 49 9.40 -3.43 -1.77
CA VAL A 49 8.69 -4.30 -0.86
C VAL A 49 9.66 -4.83 0.18
N ASP A 50 9.35 -4.62 1.45
CA ASP A 50 10.11 -5.16 2.57
C ASP A 50 9.29 -6.27 3.23
N LYS A 51 9.70 -7.51 3.00
CA LYS A 51 9.01 -8.68 3.55
C LYS A 51 9.31 -8.91 5.03
N ASP A 52 10.40 -8.33 5.51
CA ASP A 52 10.86 -8.54 6.88
C ASP A 52 10.43 -7.41 7.82
N ALA A 53 9.78 -6.37 7.30
CA ALA A 53 9.30 -5.28 8.13
C ALA A 53 8.21 -5.79 9.08
N LEU A 54 8.37 -5.47 10.36
CA LEU A 54 7.40 -5.81 11.37
C LEU A 54 6.39 -4.68 11.48
N THR A 55 5.11 -5.02 11.35
CA THR A 55 4.03 -4.07 11.49
C THR A 55 3.01 -4.60 12.48
N ALA A 56 2.37 -3.70 13.23
CA ALA A 56 1.35 -4.11 14.19
C ALA A 56 0.14 -4.72 13.50
N ALA A 57 -0.20 -4.24 12.32
CA ALA A 57 -1.39 -4.69 11.61
C ALA A 57 -1.22 -6.04 10.92
N MET A 58 0.01 -6.44 10.60
CA MET A 58 0.33 -7.74 9.99
C MET A 58 -0.52 -8.06 8.76
N VAL A 59 -0.82 -7.06 7.96
CA VAL A 59 -1.70 -7.23 6.78
C VAL A 59 -0.95 -7.74 5.55
N GLY A 60 0.38 -7.81 5.61
CA GLY A 60 1.21 -8.27 4.52
C GLY A 60 2.54 -7.53 4.49
N PRO A 61 3.35 -7.76 3.46
CA PRO A 61 4.63 -7.04 3.34
C PRO A 61 4.41 -5.55 3.21
N VAL A 62 5.41 -4.77 3.63
CA VAL A 62 5.36 -3.31 3.53
C VAL A 62 5.87 -2.89 2.17
N LEU A 63 5.09 -2.08 1.47
CA LEU A 63 5.52 -1.41 0.24
C LEU A 63 5.87 0.03 0.59
N THR A 64 7.15 0.36 0.51
CA THR A 64 7.62 1.73 0.66
C THR A 64 7.51 2.43 -0.67
N VAL A 65 6.54 3.35 -0.79
CA VAL A 65 6.23 4.02 -2.04
C VAL A 65 7.22 5.15 -2.26
N LYS A 66 7.88 5.14 -3.41
CA LYS A 66 8.77 6.23 -3.83
C LYS A 66 8.06 7.22 -4.72
N ARG A 67 7.17 6.72 -5.58
CA ARG A 67 6.33 7.54 -6.45
C ARG A 67 5.11 6.72 -6.85
N TYR A 68 4.07 7.42 -7.25
CA TYR A 68 2.84 6.79 -7.67
C TYR A 68 2.06 7.73 -8.59
N ARG A 69 1.06 7.16 -9.26
CA ARG A 69 0.09 7.96 -10.01
C ARG A 69 -1.28 7.32 -9.90
N PHE A 70 -2.31 8.15 -9.94
CA PHE A 70 -3.68 7.66 -10.02
C PHE A 70 -3.98 7.20 -11.45
N LEU A 71 -4.72 6.11 -11.53
CA LEU A 71 -5.12 5.54 -12.82
C LEU A 71 -6.53 5.98 -13.19
#